data_0592248cf6b090bed93429f1aacc3aa3
#
_entry.id   0592248cf6b090bed93429f1aacc3aa3
#
_cell.length_a   1.000
_cell.length_b   1.000
_cell.length_c   1.000
_cell.angle_alpha   90.00
_cell.angle_beta   90.00
_cell.angle_gamma   90.00
#
_symmetry.space_group_name_H-M   'P 1'
#
loop_
_entity.id
_entity.type
_entity.pdbx_description
1 polymer ?
#
loop_
_entity_poly.entity_id
_entity_poly.type
_entity_poly.pdbx_seq_one_letter_code
_entity_poly.pdbx_strand_id
1 'polypeptide(L)'
;VNPRVKFIETKESVHHLHHASLAFYNSGFDKALVVVVDACGGVVGDDEYEGESIYYASYPCKFTPVYKKNWTSENVIDDPNIGNLYNSAALAIGQTIDDCGKAMGLSSYGERIWEIKFTLDRVNNYFQECPDFKDVMMGERDRYHIDITEENYKKFADYCCEVQWHCQEQVCELVDKYVKQTGVKKVCLSGGYAMNILTNYQLIKRFPEVEFYFEPLCDDGGNSIGAAMYAYRKLTQDMTVKPITTTAHHGMIHKTDLIHGEYCNEYDIARLLYKNKSVAIFNGHAESGQRALGNRSILFNALNPDARDIVNRIKKREWYRPFAAIVLEEDAHLYFDDVIPNPYMTVCFPVNTDLIPGVTHIDKTCRVQTVSTGHLYDLLLEFKRLSGHGILLNTSFNLAGEPLIETPEQAIITLCSSELDYLWFYETKQLL
;
A
#
# COMPACT_ATOMS: atom_id res chain seq x y z
N VAL A 1 23.05 6.39 -31.82
CA VAL A 1 21.90 6.95 -31.07
C VAL A 1 20.86 7.40 -32.09
N ASN A 2 19.61 6.99 -31.94
CA ASN A 2 18.54 7.38 -32.84
C ASN A 2 18.32 8.90 -32.74
N PRO A 3 18.46 9.69 -33.82
CA PRO A 3 18.34 11.15 -33.77
C PRO A 3 16.94 11.66 -33.41
N ARG A 4 15.95 10.75 -33.33
CA ARG A 4 14.59 11.06 -32.87
C ARG A 4 14.42 10.94 -31.35
N VAL A 5 15.42 10.41 -30.64
CA VAL A 5 15.40 10.29 -29.17
C VAL A 5 15.92 11.60 -28.60
N LYS A 6 15.07 12.29 -27.84
CA LYS A 6 15.46 13.45 -27.04
C LYS A 6 15.73 12.98 -25.61
N PHE A 7 16.91 13.30 -25.11
CA PHE A 7 17.25 13.10 -23.69
C PHE A 7 16.91 14.38 -22.93
N ILE A 8 16.30 14.21 -21.75
CA ILE A 8 16.13 15.28 -20.79
C ILE A 8 17.14 15.01 -19.68
N GLU A 9 18.25 15.74 -19.72
CA GLU A 9 19.23 15.70 -18.64
C GLU A 9 18.77 16.59 -17.48
N THR A 10 18.88 16.08 -16.28
CA THR A 10 18.68 16.83 -15.04
C THR A 10 20.01 16.86 -14.30
N LYS A 11 20.39 18.01 -13.78
CA LYS A 11 21.64 18.20 -13.06
C LYS A 11 21.53 17.83 -11.57
N GLU A 12 20.32 17.62 -11.09
CA GLU A 12 20.01 17.32 -9.69
C GLU A 12 19.22 16.01 -9.62
N SER A 13 19.19 15.39 -8.46
CA SER A 13 18.31 14.26 -8.22
C SER A 13 16.86 14.64 -8.54
N VAL A 14 16.18 13.75 -9.25
CA VAL A 14 14.80 13.94 -9.70
C VAL A 14 13.87 12.82 -9.20
N HIS A 15 14.36 11.96 -8.32
CA HIS A 15 13.60 10.83 -7.83
C HIS A 15 12.29 11.29 -7.17
N HIS A 16 12.36 12.19 -6.19
CA HIS A 16 11.16 12.76 -5.58
C HIS A 16 10.32 13.60 -6.56
N LEU A 17 10.92 14.21 -7.57
CA LEU A 17 10.17 14.90 -8.62
C LEU A 17 9.34 13.93 -9.45
N HIS A 18 9.83 12.71 -9.69
CA HIS A 18 9.08 11.69 -10.41
C HIS A 18 7.90 11.17 -9.58
N HIS A 19 8.09 10.89 -8.29
CA HIS A 19 6.99 10.59 -7.37
C HIS A 19 5.95 11.72 -7.35
N ALA A 20 6.40 12.96 -7.24
CA ALA A 20 5.52 14.12 -7.22
C ALA A 20 4.73 14.29 -8.53
N SER A 21 5.40 14.03 -9.66
CA SER A 21 4.77 14.13 -10.98
C SER A 21 3.67 13.07 -11.16
N LEU A 22 3.95 11.83 -10.76
CA LEU A 22 2.98 10.74 -10.79
C LEU A 22 1.71 11.12 -10.02
N ALA A 23 1.85 11.45 -8.75
CA ALA A 23 0.72 11.76 -7.87
C ALA A 23 -0.05 13.00 -8.35
N PHE A 24 0.66 14.06 -8.74
CA PHE A 24 0.02 15.29 -9.18
C PHE A 24 -0.81 15.10 -10.46
N TYR A 25 -0.23 14.46 -11.49
CA TYR A 25 -0.96 14.31 -12.75
C TYR A 25 -2.06 13.26 -12.70
N ASN A 26 -2.00 12.29 -11.79
CA ASN A 26 -3.07 11.33 -11.59
C ASN A 26 -4.18 11.85 -10.67
N SER A 27 -3.90 12.84 -9.81
CA SER A 27 -4.92 13.39 -8.91
C SER A 27 -6.06 14.12 -9.62
N GLY A 28 -5.82 14.62 -10.85
CA GLY A 28 -6.76 15.51 -11.53
C GLY A 28 -6.84 16.92 -10.92
N PHE A 29 -5.97 17.27 -9.99
CA PHE A 29 -5.91 18.61 -9.42
C PHE A 29 -5.23 19.59 -10.37
N ASP A 30 -5.74 20.83 -10.43
CA ASP A 30 -5.15 21.91 -11.24
C ASP A 30 -3.87 22.49 -10.61
N LYS A 31 -3.82 22.45 -9.27
CA LYS A 31 -2.68 22.79 -8.42
C LYS A 31 -2.78 22.01 -7.12
N ALA A 32 -1.65 21.63 -6.53
CA ALA A 32 -1.60 20.91 -5.26
C ALA A 32 -0.29 21.14 -4.50
N LEU A 33 -0.30 20.84 -3.21
CA LEU A 33 0.91 20.42 -2.50
C LEU A 33 1.12 18.94 -2.76
N VAL A 34 2.33 18.54 -3.12
CA VAL A 34 2.69 17.14 -3.28
C VAL A 34 3.73 16.79 -2.23
N VAL A 35 3.32 15.98 -1.29
CA VAL A 35 4.14 15.48 -0.19
C VAL A 35 4.73 14.14 -0.61
N VAL A 36 6.05 14.07 -0.70
CA VAL A 36 6.80 12.85 -0.99
C VAL A 36 7.57 12.48 0.26
N VAL A 37 7.31 11.29 0.78
CA VAL A 37 7.99 10.73 1.95
C VAL A 37 8.56 9.37 1.57
N ASP A 38 9.88 9.28 1.60
CA ASP A 38 10.59 8.08 1.23
C ASP A 38 11.70 7.75 2.24
N ALA A 39 12.19 6.52 2.22
CA ALA A 39 13.33 6.13 3.05
C ALA A 39 14.65 6.58 2.41
N CYS A 40 14.80 6.32 1.12
CA CYS A 40 15.99 6.62 0.36
C CYS A 40 15.60 7.02 -1.06
N GLY A 41 15.48 8.30 -1.28
CA GLY A 41 15.27 8.87 -2.62
C GLY A 41 16.56 8.96 -3.42
N GLY A 42 16.61 9.90 -4.35
CA GLY A 42 17.80 10.06 -5.21
C GLY A 42 18.99 10.67 -4.48
N VAL A 43 20.19 10.39 -5.00
CA VAL A 43 21.45 10.98 -4.54
C VAL A 43 21.51 12.44 -4.91
N VAL A 44 21.75 13.32 -3.94
CA VAL A 44 21.80 14.79 -4.12
C VAL A 44 23.23 15.32 -4.02
N GLY A 45 24.12 14.60 -3.34
CA GLY A 45 25.51 14.95 -3.11
C GLY A 45 26.34 13.74 -2.71
N ASP A 46 27.58 13.96 -2.31
CA ASP A 46 28.42 12.89 -1.76
C ASP A 46 27.79 12.43 -0.44
N ASP A 47 27.30 11.17 -0.38
CA ASP A 47 26.62 10.59 0.80
C ASP A 47 25.38 11.40 1.27
N GLU A 48 24.66 12.05 0.35
CA GLU A 48 23.45 12.80 0.67
C GLU A 48 22.28 12.31 -0.21
N TYR A 49 21.15 11.97 0.43
CA TYR A 49 19.97 11.34 -0.18
C TYR A 49 18.70 12.11 0.15
N GLU A 50 17.76 12.17 -0.80
CA GLU A 50 16.42 12.72 -0.54
C GLU A 50 15.67 11.82 0.47
N GLY A 51 15.07 12.42 1.50
CA GLY A 51 14.22 11.75 2.50
C GLY A 51 12.77 12.21 2.39
N GLU A 52 12.53 13.52 2.53
CA GLU A 52 11.21 14.12 2.37
C GLU A 52 11.26 15.34 1.47
N SER A 53 10.21 15.52 0.67
CA SER A 53 10.05 16.71 -0.17
C SER A 53 8.59 17.14 -0.21
N ILE A 54 8.35 18.44 -0.19
CA ILE A 54 7.04 18.99 -0.50
C ILE A 54 7.18 19.96 -1.66
N TYR A 55 6.39 19.73 -2.70
CA TYR A 55 6.35 20.60 -3.88
C TYR A 55 5.01 21.31 -3.95
N TYR A 56 5.05 22.60 -4.28
CA TYR A 56 3.89 23.27 -4.87
C TYR A 56 3.87 22.95 -6.36
N ALA A 57 2.89 22.17 -6.80
CA ALA A 57 2.73 21.72 -8.17
C ALA A 57 1.62 22.46 -8.89
N SER A 58 1.83 22.80 -10.16
CA SER A 58 0.82 23.33 -11.08
C SER A 58 1.16 23.03 -12.54
N TYR A 59 0.13 22.98 -13.37
CA TYR A 59 0.30 22.77 -14.80
C TYR A 59 1.09 23.89 -15.49
N PRO A 60 1.83 23.62 -16.62
CA PRO A 60 1.94 22.29 -17.23
C PRO A 60 2.94 21.37 -16.52
N CYS A 61 4.04 21.91 -15.95
CA CYS A 61 5.13 21.13 -15.34
C CYS A 61 5.91 21.94 -14.29
N LYS A 62 5.23 22.79 -13.54
CA LYS A 62 5.87 23.58 -12.48
C LYS A 62 5.79 22.81 -11.15
N PHE A 63 6.95 22.43 -10.63
CA PHE A 63 7.14 21.85 -9.32
C PHE A 63 8.14 22.71 -8.56
N THR A 64 7.65 23.51 -7.62
CA THR A 64 8.48 24.39 -6.81
C THR A 64 8.65 23.73 -5.43
N PRO A 65 9.87 23.33 -5.04
CA PRO A 65 10.10 22.75 -3.73
C PRO A 65 9.84 23.84 -2.66
N VAL A 66 8.99 23.51 -1.69
CA VAL A 66 8.70 24.38 -0.52
C VAL A 66 9.30 23.78 0.76
N TYR A 67 9.66 22.50 0.72
CA TYR A 67 10.37 21.80 1.78
C TYR A 67 11.21 20.67 1.20
N LYS A 68 12.40 20.47 1.76
CA LYS A 68 13.24 19.28 1.56
C LYS A 68 13.96 18.94 2.85
N LYS A 69 14.02 17.65 3.18
CA LYS A 69 14.89 17.07 4.18
C LYS A 69 15.71 15.97 3.50
N ASN A 70 17.01 16.17 3.48
CA ASN A 70 17.97 15.16 3.02
C ASN A 70 18.61 14.49 4.24
N TRP A 71 19.17 13.32 4.05
CA TRP A 71 19.89 12.61 5.10
C TRP A 71 21.21 12.07 4.58
N THR A 72 22.15 11.81 5.49
CA THR A 72 23.47 11.22 5.24
C THR A 72 23.67 10.01 6.14
N SER A 73 24.64 9.16 5.81
CA SER A 73 24.99 8.03 6.67
C SER A 73 25.42 8.45 8.10
N GLU A 74 25.91 9.69 8.26
CA GLU A 74 26.28 10.23 9.56
C GLU A 74 25.07 10.68 10.39
N ASN A 75 24.09 11.37 9.77
CA ASN A 75 22.98 11.98 10.50
C ASN A 75 21.72 11.12 10.60
N VAL A 76 21.60 10.06 9.81
CA VAL A 76 20.41 9.19 9.78
C VAL A 76 20.11 8.54 11.13
N ILE A 77 21.14 8.42 11.98
CA ILE A 77 21.06 7.83 13.31
C ILE A 77 20.43 8.81 14.30
N ASP A 78 20.88 10.06 14.28
CA ASP A 78 20.48 11.08 15.26
C ASP A 78 19.23 11.85 14.85
N ASP A 79 19.00 12.00 13.54
CA ASP A 79 17.85 12.68 12.95
C ASP A 79 17.32 11.92 11.72
N PRO A 80 16.78 10.72 11.91
CA PRO A 80 16.25 9.92 10.80
C PRO A 80 15.11 10.66 10.09
N ASN A 81 15.04 10.50 8.78
CA ASN A 81 13.84 10.88 8.06
C ASN A 81 12.69 9.91 8.38
N ILE A 82 11.47 10.29 8.02
CA ILE A 82 10.25 9.53 8.35
C ILE A 82 10.33 8.10 7.78
N GLY A 83 10.78 7.94 6.54
CA GLY A 83 10.89 6.63 5.89
C GLY A 83 11.92 5.72 6.56
N ASN A 84 13.11 6.24 6.88
CA ASN A 84 14.15 5.49 7.59
C ASN A 84 13.72 5.14 9.03
N LEU A 85 13.04 6.06 9.71
CA LEU A 85 12.46 5.75 11.01
C LEU A 85 11.45 4.60 10.92
N TYR A 86 10.62 4.59 9.87
CA TYR A 86 9.66 3.50 9.66
C TYR A 86 10.33 2.17 9.29
N ASN A 87 11.42 2.21 8.50
CA ASN A 87 12.23 1.03 8.21
C ASN A 87 12.79 0.41 9.49
N SER A 88 13.14 1.22 10.51
CA SER A 88 13.62 0.71 11.80
C SER A 88 12.62 -0.23 12.47
N ALA A 89 11.31 -0.03 12.27
CA ALA A 89 10.30 -0.93 12.81
C ALA A 89 10.32 -2.30 12.13
N ALA A 90 10.48 -2.35 10.79
CA ALA A 90 10.60 -3.62 10.07
C ALA A 90 11.86 -4.38 10.49
N LEU A 91 12.99 -3.67 10.62
CA LEU A 91 14.25 -4.27 11.05
C LEU A 91 14.21 -4.78 12.50
N ALA A 92 13.59 -4.02 13.40
CA ALA A 92 13.44 -4.40 14.81
C ALA A 92 12.62 -5.69 15.02
N ILE A 93 11.73 -6.01 14.09
CA ILE A 93 10.97 -7.26 14.12
C ILE A 93 11.64 -8.39 13.31
N GLY A 94 12.92 -8.24 12.97
CA GLY A 94 13.68 -9.25 12.23
C GLY A 94 13.26 -9.44 10.79
N GLN A 95 12.70 -8.41 10.16
CA GLN A 95 12.26 -8.41 8.77
C GLN A 95 13.18 -7.51 7.92
N THR A 96 12.94 -7.46 6.62
CA THR A 96 13.66 -6.56 5.70
C THR A 96 13.00 -5.18 5.64
N ILE A 97 13.68 -4.19 5.07
CA ILE A 97 13.12 -2.86 4.83
C ILE A 97 11.89 -2.89 3.90
N ASP A 98 11.75 -3.94 3.10
CA ASP A 98 10.60 -4.14 2.21
C ASP A 98 9.36 -4.65 2.97
N ASP A 99 9.51 -5.03 4.24
CA ASP A 99 8.47 -5.62 5.08
C ASP A 99 7.75 -4.63 6.01
N CYS A 100 7.86 -3.33 5.76
CA CYS A 100 7.21 -2.27 6.56
C CYS A 100 5.71 -2.50 6.78
N GLY A 101 5.03 -3.14 5.83
CA GLY A 101 3.63 -3.54 5.99
C GLY A 101 3.38 -4.57 7.10
N LYS A 102 4.38 -5.37 7.47
CA LYS A 102 4.30 -6.29 8.62
C LYS A 102 4.37 -5.51 9.93
N ALA A 103 5.30 -4.54 10.02
CA ALA A 103 5.40 -3.65 11.17
C ALA A 103 4.12 -2.83 11.37
N MET A 104 3.51 -2.32 10.29
CA MET A 104 2.22 -1.63 10.35
C MET A 104 1.10 -2.52 10.90
N GLY A 105 1.02 -3.78 10.47
CA GLY A 105 0.04 -4.74 11.00
C GLY A 105 0.27 -5.05 12.47
N LEU A 106 1.52 -5.19 12.89
CA LEU A 106 1.88 -5.49 14.29
C LEU A 106 1.67 -4.28 15.21
N SER A 107 1.83 -3.05 14.72
CA SER A 107 1.68 -1.82 15.51
C SER A 107 0.33 -1.71 16.20
N SER A 108 -0.73 -2.27 15.60
CA SER A 108 -2.08 -2.26 16.18
C SER A 108 -2.25 -3.15 17.41
N TYR A 109 -1.32 -4.07 17.67
CA TYR A 109 -1.28 -4.90 18.89
C TYR A 109 -0.47 -4.26 20.03
N GLY A 110 0.22 -3.14 19.74
CA GLY A 110 1.09 -2.45 20.67
C GLY A 110 0.38 -1.32 21.42
N GLU A 111 1.06 -0.84 22.45
CA GLU A 111 0.71 0.35 23.21
C GLU A 111 1.85 1.35 23.14
N ARG A 112 1.53 2.63 23.26
CA ARG A 112 2.54 3.67 23.36
C ARG A 112 3.28 3.58 24.68
N ILE A 113 4.61 3.48 24.61
CA ILE A 113 5.45 3.25 25.78
C ILE A 113 6.32 4.45 26.15
N TRP A 114 6.44 5.47 25.26
CA TRP A 114 7.32 6.60 25.48
C TRP A 114 6.65 7.96 25.32
N GLU A 115 6.86 8.81 26.33
CA GLU A 115 6.50 10.23 26.26
C GLU A 115 7.60 11.11 25.62
N ILE A 116 8.72 10.54 25.14
CA ILE A 116 9.95 11.29 24.89
C ILE A 116 10.45 11.07 23.46
N LYS A 117 11.11 12.14 22.91
CA LYS A 117 11.81 12.17 21.62
C LYS A 117 12.49 10.84 21.30
N PHE A 118 12.12 10.29 20.16
CA PHE A 118 12.69 9.07 19.62
C PHE A 118 14.16 9.31 19.23
N THR A 119 15.09 8.58 19.85
CA THR A 119 16.50 8.55 19.45
C THR A 119 16.96 7.10 19.29
N LEU A 120 17.86 6.85 18.37
CA LEU A 120 18.35 5.50 18.05
C LEU A 120 19.02 4.83 19.25
N ASP A 121 19.73 5.56 20.10
CA ASP A 121 20.32 5.03 21.34
C ASP A 121 19.28 4.38 22.26
N ARG A 122 18.03 4.86 22.22
CA ARG A 122 16.94 4.27 23.01
C ARG A 122 16.39 3.02 22.36
N VAL A 123 16.39 2.95 21.02
CA VAL A 123 16.04 1.74 20.27
C VAL A 123 17.04 0.64 20.60
N ASN A 124 18.34 0.92 20.53
CA ASN A 124 19.40 -0.03 20.84
C ASN A 124 19.35 -0.50 22.30
N ASN A 125 19.02 0.40 23.24
CA ASN A 125 18.85 0.05 24.64
C ASN A 125 17.58 -0.76 24.93
N TYR A 126 16.52 -0.56 24.15
CA TYR A 126 15.26 -1.32 24.26
C TYR A 126 15.40 -2.74 23.71
N PHE A 127 16.16 -2.89 22.63
CA PHE A 127 16.43 -4.16 21.97
C PHE A 127 17.89 -4.57 22.14
N GLN A 128 18.32 -4.87 23.37
CA GLN A 128 19.69 -5.34 23.66
C GLN A 128 20.11 -6.59 22.85
N GLU A 129 19.16 -7.25 22.20
CA GLU A 129 19.36 -8.44 21.38
C GLU A 129 19.25 -8.14 19.86
N CYS A 130 18.94 -6.90 19.45
CA CYS A 130 18.91 -6.50 18.05
C CYS A 130 20.28 -6.03 17.57
N PRO A 131 20.64 -6.33 16.30
CA PRO A 131 21.85 -5.77 15.71
C PRO A 131 21.79 -4.25 15.71
N ASP A 132 22.96 -3.63 15.75
CA ASP A 132 23.06 -2.18 15.62
C ASP A 132 22.36 -1.75 14.32
N PHE A 133 21.42 -0.82 14.42
CA PHE A 133 20.68 -0.29 13.28
C PHE A 133 21.62 0.20 12.16
N LYS A 134 22.79 0.72 12.53
CA LYS A 134 23.83 1.12 11.60
C LYS A 134 24.33 -0.03 10.76
N ASP A 135 24.56 -1.20 11.35
CA ASP A 135 25.05 -2.39 10.65
C ASP A 135 24.00 -2.94 9.68
N VAL A 136 22.72 -2.82 10.04
CA VAL A 136 21.58 -3.26 9.21
C VAL A 136 21.36 -2.32 8.02
N MET A 137 21.45 -1.00 8.22
CA MET A 137 21.32 0.00 7.14
C MET A 137 22.50 -0.06 6.17
N MET A 138 23.68 -0.49 6.61
CA MET A 138 24.90 -0.57 5.79
C MET A 138 25.04 -1.87 4.99
N GLY A 139 24.09 -2.81 5.01
CA GLY A 139 24.02 -3.90 4.04
C GLY A 139 24.14 -5.33 4.54
N GLU A 140 24.13 -5.59 5.84
CA GLU A 140 24.08 -6.96 6.37
C GLU A 140 22.63 -7.48 6.49
N ARG A 141 21.96 -7.64 5.35
CA ARG A 141 20.52 -7.89 5.23
C ARG A 141 20.03 -9.28 5.67
N ASP A 142 20.89 -10.27 5.85
CA ASP A 142 20.48 -11.69 5.86
C ASP A 142 20.52 -12.38 7.24
N ARG A 143 20.70 -11.68 8.36
CA ARG A 143 21.12 -12.36 9.59
C ARG A 143 20.09 -12.54 10.69
N TYR A 144 18.92 -11.89 10.62
CA TYR A 144 17.98 -11.93 11.73
C TYR A 144 16.57 -12.22 11.27
N HIS A 145 16.14 -13.46 11.44
CA HIS A 145 14.73 -13.81 11.42
C HIS A 145 14.28 -13.97 12.87
N ILE A 146 13.30 -13.18 13.28
CA ILE A 146 12.69 -13.28 14.62
C ILE A 146 11.30 -13.87 14.42
N ASP A 147 11.07 -15.03 15.06
CA ASP A 147 9.72 -15.59 15.14
C ASP A 147 8.92 -14.80 16.17
N ILE A 148 7.95 -14.02 15.70
CA ILE A 148 7.01 -13.28 16.55
C ILE A 148 5.86 -14.21 16.92
N THR A 149 5.90 -14.68 18.17
CA THR A 149 4.91 -15.58 18.76
C THR A 149 3.92 -14.81 19.64
N GLU A 150 2.83 -15.45 20.04
CA GLU A 150 1.89 -14.90 21.02
C GLU A 150 2.52 -14.62 22.39
N GLU A 151 3.68 -15.23 22.69
CA GLU A 151 4.38 -15.06 23.97
C GLU A 151 5.33 -13.86 23.97
N ASN A 152 5.92 -13.51 22.81
CA ASN A 152 6.97 -12.48 22.74
C ASN A 152 6.57 -11.21 21.97
N TYR A 153 5.39 -11.19 21.31
CA TYR A 153 5.02 -10.11 20.38
C TYR A 153 4.94 -8.72 21.02
N LYS A 154 4.56 -8.63 22.31
CA LYS A 154 4.19 -7.37 22.96
C LYS A 154 5.29 -6.30 22.83
N LYS A 155 6.51 -6.64 23.14
CA LYS A 155 7.67 -5.74 23.06
C LYS A 155 7.90 -5.21 21.61
N PHE A 156 7.72 -6.06 20.61
CA PHE A 156 7.87 -5.68 19.20
C PHE A 156 6.68 -4.84 18.72
N ALA A 157 5.48 -5.19 19.15
CA ALA A 157 4.27 -4.45 18.85
C ALA A 157 4.29 -3.04 19.43
N ASP A 158 4.75 -2.90 20.70
CA ASP A 158 4.88 -1.60 21.36
C ASP A 158 5.88 -0.70 20.63
N TYR A 159 7.01 -1.26 20.18
CA TYR A 159 7.97 -0.52 19.38
C TYR A 159 7.38 -0.08 18.02
N CYS A 160 6.74 -1.00 17.31
CA CYS A 160 6.07 -0.67 16.05
C CYS A 160 4.97 0.38 16.25
N CYS A 161 4.22 0.32 17.35
CA CYS A 161 3.18 1.30 17.70
C CYS A 161 3.79 2.70 17.91
N GLU A 162 4.92 2.79 18.62
CA GLU A 162 5.61 4.05 18.85
C GLU A 162 6.15 4.65 17.56
N VAL A 163 6.79 3.85 16.70
CA VAL A 163 7.27 4.30 15.38
C VAL A 163 6.11 4.75 14.49
N GLN A 164 5.02 3.96 14.44
CA GLN A 164 3.82 4.32 13.68
C GLN A 164 3.31 5.70 14.09
N TRP A 165 3.18 5.93 15.40
CA TRP A 165 2.68 7.19 15.92
C TRP A 165 3.60 8.37 15.58
N HIS A 166 4.92 8.23 15.79
CA HIS A 166 5.88 9.29 15.50
C HIS A 166 5.91 9.67 14.02
N CYS A 167 5.97 8.69 13.13
CA CYS A 167 5.96 8.95 11.70
C CYS A 167 4.66 9.62 11.25
N GLN A 168 3.53 9.15 11.76
CA GLN A 168 2.21 9.71 11.48
C GLN A 168 2.10 11.18 11.94
N GLU A 169 2.55 11.49 13.18
CA GLU A 169 2.54 12.87 13.68
C GLU A 169 3.43 13.79 12.84
N GLN A 170 4.64 13.36 12.48
CA GLN A 170 5.52 14.16 11.63
C GLN A 170 4.89 14.48 10.26
N VAL A 171 4.25 13.49 9.60
CA VAL A 171 3.55 13.75 8.33
C VAL A 171 2.39 14.71 8.53
N CYS A 172 1.59 14.54 9.59
CA CYS A 172 0.49 15.47 9.89
C CYS A 172 0.97 16.89 10.16
N GLU A 173 2.06 17.06 10.91
CA GLU A 173 2.68 18.37 11.18
C GLU A 173 3.21 19.03 9.90
N LEU A 174 3.85 18.27 9.01
CA LEU A 174 4.30 18.76 7.72
C LEU A 174 3.11 19.25 6.88
N VAL A 175 2.06 18.45 6.76
CA VAL A 175 0.85 18.83 6.00
C VAL A 175 0.20 20.08 6.60
N ASP A 176 0.00 20.13 7.92
CA ASP A 176 -0.60 21.29 8.61
C ASP A 176 0.19 22.56 8.34
N LYS A 177 1.51 22.50 8.53
CA LYS A 177 2.41 23.63 8.34
C LYS A 177 2.33 24.19 6.93
N TYR A 178 2.45 23.34 5.91
CA TYR A 178 2.54 23.80 4.53
C TYR A 178 1.17 24.12 3.91
N VAL A 179 0.08 23.50 4.34
CA VAL A 179 -1.27 23.91 4.01
C VAL A 179 -1.55 25.32 4.56
N LYS A 180 -1.20 25.61 5.83
CA LYS A 180 -1.34 26.94 6.42
C LYS A 180 -0.46 27.98 5.74
N GLN A 181 0.79 27.65 5.44
CA GLN A 181 1.75 28.56 4.82
C GLN A 181 1.36 28.94 3.38
N THR A 182 0.83 28.00 2.61
CA THR A 182 0.53 28.19 1.18
C THR A 182 -0.93 28.52 0.89
N GLY A 183 -1.84 28.18 1.80
CA GLY A 183 -3.28 28.27 1.61
C GLY A 183 -3.85 27.23 0.63
N VAL A 184 -3.04 26.27 0.17
CA VAL A 184 -3.45 25.23 -0.77
C VAL A 184 -4.11 24.09 0.00
N LYS A 185 -5.35 23.75 -0.39
CA LYS A 185 -6.16 22.69 0.25
C LYS A 185 -6.31 21.42 -0.57
N LYS A 186 -5.50 21.24 -1.61
CA LYS A 186 -5.38 20.01 -2.40
C LYS A 186 -4.00 19.42 -2.15
N VAL A 187 -3.96 18.23 -1.61
CA VAL A 187 -2.71 17.57 -1.19
C VAL A 187 -2.61 16.18 -1.81
N CYS A 188 -1.51 15.92 -2.51
CA CYS A 188 -1.16 14.59 -3.00
C CYS A 188 -0.07 13.97 -2.11
N LEU A 189 -0.16 12.67 -1.85
CA LEU A 189 0.88 11.91 -1.17
C LEU A 189 1.48 10.87 -2.11
N SER A 190 2.82 10.73 -2.07
CA SER A 190 3.61 9.73 -2.79
C SER A 190 4.91 9.42 -2.03
N GLY A 191 5.75 8.54 -2.59
CA GLY A 191 6.89 7.94 -1.90
C GLY A 191 6.46 6.70 -1.11
N GLY A 192 7.40 5.80 -0.80
CA GLY A 192 7.10 4.51 -0.18
C GLY A 192 6.26 4.59 1.10
N TYR A 193 6.43 5.65 1.90
CA TYR A 193 5.65 5.86 3.12
C TYR A 193 4.16 6.14 2.86
N ALA A 194 3.77 6.65 1.69
CA ALA A 194 2.35 6.88 1.36
C ALA A 194 1.52 5.59 1.26
N MET A 195 2.16 4.41 1.29
CA MET A 195 1.49 3.12 1.50
C MET A 195 0.93 2.93 2.92
N ASN A 196 1.24 3.83 3.86
CA ASN A 196 0.77 3.76 5.24
C ASN A 196 -0.69 4.20 5.36
N ILE A 197 -1.59 3.23 5.29
CA ILE A 197 -3.04 3.45 5.31
C ILE A 197 -3.56 4.07 6.61
N LEU A 198 -2.87 3.85 7.73
CA LEU A 198 -3.22 4.43 9.04
C LEU A 198 -2.95 5.94 9.04
N THR A 199 -1.78 6.35 8.55
CA THR A 199 -1.43 7.76 8.37
C THR A 199 -2.38 8.45 7.38
N ASN A 200 -2.70 7.79 6.26
CA ASN A 200 -3.60 8.34 5.26
C ASN A 200 -5.01 8.61 5.84
N TYR A 201 -5.53 7.70 6.66
CA TYR A 201 -6.79 7.92 7.37
C TYR A 201 -6.71 9.08 8.36
N GLN A 202 -5.62 9.18 9.13
CA GLN A 202 -5.44 10.28 10.09
C GLN A 202 -5.37 11.65 9.40
N LEU A 203 -4.78 11.74 8.22
CA LEU A 203 -4.76 12.96 7.42
C LEU A 203 -6.18 13.37 7.03
N ILE A 204 -7.00 12.47 6.50
CA ILE A 204 -8.40 12.75 6.16
C ILE A 204 -9.17 13.22 7.40
N LYS A 205 -9.00 12.53 8.52
CA LYS A 205 -9.72 12.83 9.77
C LYS A 205 -9.34 14.17 10.39
N ARG A 206 -8.04 14.51 10.37
CA ARG A 206 -7.52 15.76 10.99
C ARG A 206 -7.74 17.00 10.15
N PHE A 207 -7.80 16.85 8.83
CA PHE A 207 -7.90 17.97 7.88
C PHE A 207 -9.12 17.82 6.96
N PRO A 208 -10.35 17.84 7.50
CA PRO A 208 -11.57 17.61 6.72
C PRO A 208 -11.82 18.68 5.65
N GLU A 209 -11.11 19.82 5.72
CA GLU A 209 -11.16 20.89 4.72
C GLU A 209 -10.14 20.72 3.59
N VAL A 210 -9.28 19.69 3.66
CA VAL A 210 -8.25 19.37 2.66
C VAL A 210 -8.72 18.20 1.81
N GLU A 211 -8.62 18.36 0.51
CA GLU A 211 -8.85 17.30 -0.46
C GLU A 211 -7.56 16.51 -0.68
N PHE A 212 -7.56 15.23 -0.32
CA PHE A 212 -6.41 14.36 -0.42
C PHE A 212 -6.48 13.44 -1.63
N TYR A 213 -5.33 13.23 -2.28
CA TYR A 213 -5.08 12.17 -3.24
C TYR A 213 -3.88 11.35 -2.80
N PHE A 214 -4.09 10.05 -2.60
CA PHE A 214 -3.04 9.08 -2.27
C PHE A 214 -2.72 8.27 -3.51
N GLU A 215 -1.47 8.41 -4.01
CA GLU A 215 -1.04 7.71 -5.21
C GLU A 215 -0.99 6.18 -4.97
N PRO A 216 -1.72 5.36 -5.73
CA PRO A 216 -1.72 3.90 -5.52
C PRO A 216 -0.40 3.22 -5.93
N LEU A 217 0.38 3.82 -6.84
CA LEU A 217 1.71 3.37 -7.27
C LEU A 217 2.79 4.25 -6.64
N CYS A 218 2.65 4.54 -5.35
CA CYS A 218 3.46 5.52 -4.65
C CYS A 218 4.90 5.08 -4.35
N ASP A 219 5.23 3.80 -4.52
CA ASP A 219 6.58 3.26 -4.41
C ASP A 219 7.43 3.52 -5.68
N ASP A 220 8.68 3.08 -5.68
CA ASP A 220 9.62 3.25 -6.80
C ASP A 220 9.14 2.62 -8.11
N GLY A 221 8.24 1.62 -8.03
CA GLY A 221 7.61 1.03 -9.21
C GLY A 221 6.83 2.05 -10.05
N GLY A 222 6.30 3.11 -9.43
CA GLY A 222 5.59 4.19 -10.09
C GLY A 222 6.49 5.26 -10.71
N ASN A 223 7.77 5.34 -10.33
CA ASN A 223 8.67 6.42 -10.75
C ASN A 223 8.90 6.51 -12.25
N SER A 224 8.94 5.40 -12.95
CA SER A 224 9.07 5.38 -14.41
C SER A 224 7.88 6.04 -15.11
N ILE A 225 6.68 5.86 -14.60
CA ILE A 225 5.45 6.49 -15.08
C ILE A 225 5.50 7.99 -14.78
N GLY A 226 5.87 8.38 -13.55
CA GLY A 226 6.03 9.77 -13.14
C GLY A 226 7.04 10.53 -13.99
N ALA A 227 8.19 9.89 -14.30
CA ALA A 227 9.20 10.44 -15.20
C ALA A 227 8.65 10.68 -16.60
N ALA A 228 7.90 9.70 -17.15
CA ALA A 228 7.27 9.83 -18.47
C ALA A 228 6.23 10.95 -18.51
N MET A 229 5.40 11.06 -17.46
CA MET A 229 4.41 12.14 -17.34
C MET A 229 5.05 13.52 -17.26
N TYR A 230 6.09 13.67 -16.45
CA TYR A 230 6.86 14.91 -16.36
C TYR A 230 7.48 15.30 -17.70
N ALA A 231 8.15 14.33 -18.36
CA ALA A 231 8.77 14.56 -19.66
C ALA A 231 7.73 14.96 -20.73
N TYR A 232 6.58 14.27 -20.76
CA TYR A 232 5.48 14.62 -21.66
C TYR A 232 5.03 16.07 -21.46
N ARG A 233 4.71 16.46 -20.21
CA ARG A 233 4.24 17.81 -19.91
C ARG A 233 5.31 18.88 -20.19
N LYS A 234 6.59 18.57 -19.92
CA LYS A 234 7.70 19.48 -20.20
C LYS A 234 7.91 19.71 -21.70
N LEU A 235 7.71 18.68 -22.51
CA LEU A 235 7.91 18.77 -23.97
C LEU A 235 6.70 19.38 -24.69
N THR A 236 5.49 19.05 -24.27
CA THR A 236 4.25 19.45 -24.96
C THR A 236 3.66 20.76 -24.44
N GLN A 237 4.00 21.17 -23.21
CA GLN A 237 3.37 22.28 -22.51
C GLN A 237 1.84 22.12 -22.40
N ASP A 238 1.35 20.88 -22.38
CA ASP A 238 -0.09 20.58 -22.32
C ASP A 238 -0.69 21.00 -20.97
N MET A 239 -1.67 21.89 -21.01
CA MET A 239 -2.39 22.45 -19.87
C MET A 239 -3.66 21.68 -19.49
N THR A 240 -3.93 20.56 -20.14
CA THR A 240 -5.15 19.76 -19.89
C THR A 240 -5.11 19.16 -18.49
N VAL A 241 -6.05 19.58 -17.63
CA VAL A 241 -6.20 19.06 -16.27
C VAL A 241 -7.11 17.84 -16.30
N LYS A 242 -6.51 16.65 -16.25
CA LYS A 242 -7.20 15.36 -16.12
C LYS A 242 -6.23 14.29 -15.65
N PRO A 243 -6.69 13.25 -14.95
CA PRO A 243 -5.86 12.08 -14.66
C PRO A 243 -5.28 11.50 -15.95
N ILE A 244 -3.99 11.16 -15.93
CA ILE A 244 -3.31 10.55 -17.10
C ILE A 244 -3.53 9.04 -17.11
N THR A 245 -3.39 8.39 -15.95
CA THR A 245 -3.77 6.99 -15.78
C THR A 245 -4.91 6.86 -14.79
N THR A 246 -5.85 5.98 -15.09
CA THR A 246 -7.02 5.72 -14.25
C THR A 246 -7.02 4.29 -13.74
N THR A 247 -5.88 3.60 -13.83
CA THR A 247 -5.74 2.19 -13.44
C THR A 247 -4.41 1.95 -12.74
N ALA A 248 -4.39 0.98 -11.86
CA ALA A 248 -3.19 0.40 -11.26
C ALA A 248 -2.84 -0.98 -11.86
N HIS A 249 -3.43 -1.33 -13.01
CA HIS A 249 -3.26 -2.63 -13.66
C HIS A 249 -2.45 -2.45 -14.95
N HIS A 250 -1.12 -2.55 -14.85
CA HIS A 250 -0.19 -2.34 -15.95
C HIS A 250 0.64 -3.60 -16.30
N GLY A 251 0.39 -4.72 -15.61
CA GLY A 251 1.02 -6.01 -15.91
C GLY A 251 0.64 -6.53 -17.30
N MET A 252 1.26 -7.61 -17.72
CA MET A 252 1.00 -8.19 -19.03
C MET A 252 -0.35 -8.91 -19.08
N ILE A 253 -1.00 -8.93 -20.26
CA ILE A 253 -2.13 -9.82 -20.53
C ILE A 253 -1.59 -11.18 -20.94
N HIS A 254 -2.12 -12.22 -20.33
CA HIS A 254 -1.79 -13.60 -20.65
C HIS A 254 -3.01 -14.31 -21.27
N LYS A 255 -2.76 -15.16 -22.28
CA LYS A 255 -3.81 -15.97 -22.88
C LYS A 255 -4.18 -17.12 -21.94
N THR A 256 -5.46 -17.30 -21.72
CA THR A 256 -6.03 -18.36 -20.88
C THR A 256 -6.93 -19.33 -21.64
N ASP A 257 -7.00 -19.22 -22.96
CA ASP A 257 -7.88 -20.04 -23.84
C ASP A 257 -7.58 -21.55 -23.78
N LEU A 258 -6.34 -21.92 -23.42
CA LEU A 258 -5.90 -23.30 -23.29
C LEU A 258 -6.14 -23.90 -21.88
N ILE A 259 -6.67 -23.12 -20.96
CA ILE A 259 -7.01 -23.56 -19.62
C ILE A 259 -8.40 -24.21 -19.68
N HIS A 260 -8.48 -25.46 -19.28
CA HIS A 260 -9.72 -26.21 -19.24
C HIS A 260 -10.05 -26.65 -17.83
N GLY A 261 -11.21 -26.26 -17.36
CA GLY A 261 -11.76 -26.58 -16.05
C GLY A 261 -13.29 -26.69 -16.12
N GLU A 262 -13.96 -26.54 -15.01
CA GLU A 262 -15.39 -26.42 -14.95
C GLU A 262 -15.83 -24.98 -15.34
N TYR A 263 -16.85 -24.83 -16.17
CA TYR A 263 -17.41 -23.52 -16.47
C TYR A 263 -18.18 -22.99 -15.24
N CYS A 264 -17.74 -21.85 -14.68
CA CYS A 264 -18.36 -21.21 -13.54
C CYS A 264 -18.52 -19.71 -13.77
N ASN A 265 -19.73 -19.21 -13.57
CA ASN A 265 -20.03 -17.79 -13.59
C ASN A 265 -19.92 -17.14 -12.19
N GLU A 266 -20.22 -15.85 -12.09
CA GLU A 266 -20.13 -15.08 -10.84
C GLU A 266 -21.00 -15.68 -9.72
N TYR A 267 -22.17 -16.21 -10.06
CA TYR A 267 -23.06 -16.86 -9.09
C TYR A 267 -22.46 -18.15 -8.53
N ASP A 268 -21.82 -18.98 -9.38
CA ASP A 268 -21.18 -20.21 -8.95
C ASP A 268 -20.01 -19.92 -8.01
N ILE A 269 -19.20 -18.91 -8.33
CA ILE A 269 -18.09 -18.46 -7.48
C ILE A 269 -18.61 -17.87 -6.16
N ALA A 270 -19.67 -17.06 -6.20
CA ALA A 270 -20.30 -16.52 -5.00
C ALA A 270 -20.80 -17.63 -4.07
N ARG A 271 -21.35 -18.74 -4.62
CA ARG A 271 -21.74 -19.91 -3.83
C ARG A 271 -20.58 -20.61 -3.15
N LEU A 272 -19.40 -20.71 -3.80
CA LEU A 272 -18.21 -21.28 -3.21
C LEU A 272 -17.72 -20.42 -2.05
N LEU A 273 -17.63 -19.10 -2.26
CA LEU A 273 -17.25 -18.13 -1.21
C LEU A 273 -18.24 -18.15 -0.03
N TYR A 274 -19.55 -18.21 -0.30
CA TYR A 274 -20.58 -18.34 0.74
C TYR A 274 -20.45 -19.65 1.57
N LYS A 275 -19.94 -20.73 0.95
CA LYS A 275 -19.60 -21.99 1.61
C LYS A 275 -18.23 -21.99 2.28
N ASN A 276 -17.62 -20.81 2.46
CA ASN A 276 -16.29 -20.63 3.06
C ASN A 276 -15.18 -21.36 2.29
N LYS A 277 -15.27 -21.38 0.97
CA LYS A 277 -14.21 -21.83 0.09
C LYS A 277 -13.34 -20.64 -0.32
N SER A 278 -12.04 -20.85 -0.39
CA SER A 278 -11.09 -19.88 -0.90
C SER A 278 -11.04 -19.94 -2.42
N VAL A 279 -11.13 -18.77 -3.08
CA VAL A 279 -11.09 -18.67 -4.54
C VAL A 279 -10.06 -17.64 -4.94
N ALA A 280 -9.02 -18.06 -5.69
CA ALA A 280 -8.13 -17.14 -6.36
C ALA A 280 -8.72 -16.69 -7.70
N ILE A 281 -8.52 -15.43 -8.07
CA ILE A 281 -8.91 -14.87 -9.36
C ILE A 281 -7.66 -14.57 -10.19
N PHE A 282 -7.70 -15.02 -11.45
CA PHE A 282 -6.80 -14.61 -12.52
C PHE A 282 -7.60 -13.90 -13.61
N ASN A 283 -7.35 -12.60 -13.80
CA ASN A 283 -8.07 -11.76 -14.75
C ASN A 283 -7.14 -10.74 -15.41
N GLY A 284 -7.27 -10.51 -16.71
CA GLY A 284 -6.64 -9.42 -17.48
C GLY A 284 -5.21 -9.03 -17.05
N HIS A 285 -4.95 -7.75 -17.01
CA HIS A 285 -3.67 -7.19 -16.54
C HIS A 285 -3.46 -7.39 -15.04
N ALA A 286 -2.28 -7.86 -14.63
CA ALA A 286 -1.91 -7.88 -13.21
C ALA A 286 -1.80 -6.45 -12.64
N GLU A 287 -1.97 -6.33 -11.34
CA GLU A 287 -1.70 -5.09 -10.61
C GLU A 287 -0.22 -4.75 -10.65
N SER A 288 0.10 -3.45 -10.77
CA SER A 288 1.48 -2.95 -10.81
C SER A 288 1.97 -2.40 -9.47
N GLY A 289 1.08 -2.21 -8.51
CA GLY A 289 1.42 -1.71 -7.17
C GLY A 289 1.42 -2.79 -6.11
N GLN A 290 1.55 -2.36 -4.87
CA GLN A 290 1.64 -3.21 -3.68
C GLN A 290 0.32 -3.93 -3.32
N ARG A 291 -0.79 -3.59 -3.99
CA ARG A 291 -2.13 -4.07 -3.62
C ARG A 291 -2.72 -4.94 -4.72
N ALA A 292 -3.29 -6.07 -4.32
CA ALA A 292 -4.17 -6.85 -5.19
C ALA A 292 -5.56 -6.21 -5.19
N LEU A 293 -6.04 -5.88 -6.36
CA LEU A 293 -7.28 -5.11 -6.58
C LEU A 293 -8.32 -5.92 -7.38
N GLY A 294 -8.14 -7.25 -7.43
CA GLY A 294 -9.11 -8.17 -8.00
C GLY A 294 -8.66 -8.93 -9.25
N ASN A 295 -7.52 -8.59 -9.85
CA ASN A 295 -7.01 -9.31 -11.01
C ASN A 295 -6.06 -10.45 -10.64
N ARG A 296 -5.35 -10.30 -9.52
CA ARG A 296 -4.49 -11.33 -8.90
C ARG A 296 -4.81 -11.38 -7.40
N SER A 297 -6.02 -11.81 -7.06
CA SER A 297 -6.56 -11.80 -5.70
C SER A 297 -6.93 -13.20 -5.23
N ILE A 298 -6.79 -13.45 -3.93
CA ILE A 298 -7.47 -14.54 -3.23
C ILE A 298 -8.64 -13.91 -2.47
N LEU A 299 -9.84 -14.41 -2.72
CA LEU A 299 -11.06 -14.00 -2.07
C LEU A 299 -11.53 -15.04 -1.06
N PHE A 300 -12.15 -14.57 0.01
CA PHE A 300 -12.77 -15.42 1.02
C PHE A 300 -13.99 -14.71 1.64
N ASN A 301 -14.80 -15.48 2.39
CA ASN A 301 -15.97 -14.94 3.07
C ASN A 301 -15.56 -14.07 4.27
N ALA A 302 -15.79 -12.76 4.22
CA ALA A 302 -15.48 -11.81 5.29
C ALA A 302 -16.32 -12.00 6.56
N LEU A 303 -17.49 -12.67 6.46
CA LEU A 303 -18.41 -12.92 7.56
C LEU A 303 -17.95 -14.11 8.43
N ASN A 304 -17.02 -14.93 7.92
CA ASN A 304 -16.51 -16.08 8.66
C ASN A 304 -15.54 -15.62 9.75
N PRO A 305 -15.78 -15.94 11.04
CA PRO A 305 -14.91 -15.54 12.13
C PRO A 305 -13.49 -16.14 12.04
N ASP A 306 -13.34 -17.30 11.41
CA ASP A 306 -12.05 -17.99 11.26
C ASP A 306 -11.32 -17.59 9.96
N ALA A 307 -11.88 -16.66 9.18
CA ALA A 307 -11.35 -16.30 7.86
C ALA A 307 -9.87 -15.88 7.90
N ARG A 308 -9.49 -15.08 8.93
CA ARG A 308 -8.10 -14.62 9.09
C ARG A 308 -7.14 -15.80 9.25
N ASP A 309 -7.46 -16.74 10.11
CA ASP A 309 -6.57 -17.86 10.42
C ASP A 309 -6.50 -18.85 9.24
N ILE A 310 -7.64 -19.10 8.57
CA ILE A 310 -7.70 -19.92 7.36
C ILE A 310 -6.84 -19.32 6.26
N VAL A 311 -7.02 -18.07 5.93
CA VAL A 311 -6.30 -17.42 4.82
C VAL A 311 -4.83 -17.16 5.15
N ASN A 312 -4.46 -16.88 6.42
CA ASN A 312 -3.05 -16.79 6.83
C ASN A 312 -2.34 -18.15 6.68
N ARG A 313 -3.02 -19.27 6.99
CA ARG A 313 -2.50 -20.61 6.78
C ARG A 313 -2.31 -20.93 5.29
N ILE A 314 -3.28 -20.64 4.44
CA ILE A 314 -3.17 -20.78 2.97
C ILE A 314 -1.95 -20.00 2.46
N LYS A 315 -1.75 -18.77 2.93
CA LYS A 315 -0.66 -17.88 2.51
C LYS A 315 0.66 -18.17 3.21
N LYS A 316 0.72 -19.06 4.22
CA LYS A 316 1.90 -19.38 5.03
C LYS A 316 2.56 -18.13 5.62
N ARG A 317 1.76 -17.23 6.22
CA ARG A 317 2.25 -15.94 6.72
C ARG A 317 1.91 -15.71 8.19
N GLU A 318 2.47 -14.65 8.75
CA GLU A 318 2.42 -14.31 10.16
C GLU A 318 0.96 -14.12 10.66
N TRP A 319 0.63 -14.61 11.84
CA TRP A 319 -0.70 -14.66 12.43
C TRP A 319 -1.33 -13.27 12.67
N TYR A 320 -0.52 -12.25 12.94
CA TYR A 320 -0.97 -10.88 13.26
C TYR A 320 -1.35 -10.06 12.03
N ARG A 321 -1.09 -10.55 10.83
CA ARG A 321 -1.34 -9.77 9.60
C ARG A 321 -2.84 -9.66 9.30
N PRO A 322 -3.35 -8.42 9.10
CA PRO A 322 -4.73 -8.18 8.70
C PRO A 322 -4.98 -8.48 7.23
N PHE A 323 -6.27 -8.60 6.88
CA PHE A 323 -6.74 -8.67 5.50
C PHE A 323 -7.50 -7.40 5.12
N ALA A 324 -7.65 -7.17 3.82
CA ALA A 324 -8.48 -6.11 3.29
C ALA A 324 -9.90 -6.61 3.04
N ALA A 325 -10.85 -5.70 3.09
CA ALA A 325 -12.19 -5.92 2.57
C ALA A 325 -12.29 -5.37 1.13
N ILE A 326 -13.06 -6.08 0.30
CA ILE A 326 -13.64 -5.52 -0.92
C ILE A 326 -15.15 -5.44 -0.73
N VAL A 327 -15.74 -4.29 -1.02
CA VAL A 327 -17.14 -3.99 -0.72
C VAL A 327 -17.80 -3.21 -1.84
N LEU A 328 -19.10 -3.45 -2.07
CA LEU A 328 -19.90 -2.59 -2.92
C LEU A 328 -19.85 -1.15 -2.38
N GLU A 329 -19.53 -0.17 -3.24
CA GLU A 329 -19.36 1.22 -2.83
C GLU A 329 -20.62 1.78 -2.16
N GLU A 330 -21.79 1.46 -2.66
CA GLU A 330 -23.08 1.84 -2.09
C GLU A 330 -23.37 1.23 -0.72
N ASP A 331 -22.77 0.09 -0.39
CA ASP A 331 -22.95 -0.62 0.89
C ASP A 331 -21.86 -0.30 1.92
N ALA A 332 -20.79 0.37 1.52
CA ALA A 332 -19.59 0.54 2.35
C ALA A 332 -19.91 1.20 3.73
N HIS A 333 -20.83 2.15 3.75
CA HIS A 333 -21.30 2.85 4.96
C HIS A 333 -22.00 1.93 5.98
N LEU A 334 -22.46 0.73 5.57
CA LEU A 334 -23.06 -0.27 6.47
C LEU A 334 -22.02 -0.94 7.37
N TYR A 335 -20.74 -0.87 6.99
CA TYR A 335 -19.64 -1.59 7.66
C TYR A 335 -18.56 -0.67 8.20
N PHE A 336 -18.43 0.55 7.65
CA PHE A 336 -17.32 1.43 7.95
C PHE A 336 -17.79 2.86 8.23
N ASP A 337 -17.20 3.48 9.26
CA ASP A 337 -17.36 4.92 9.51
C ASP A 337 -16.40 5.72 8.63
N ASP A 338 -16.76 6.97 8.33
CA ASP A 338 -15.96 7.95 7.57
C ASP A 338 -15.53 7.44 6.17
N VAL A 339 -16.17 6.39 5.64
CA VAL A 339 -15.75 5.76 4.38
C VAL A 339 -16.02 6.69 3.18
N ILE A 340 -15.02 6.78 2.33
CA ILE A 340 -15.07 7.47 1.04
C ILE A 340 -14.74 6.47 -0.08
N PRO A 341 -15.05 6.78 -1.36
CA PRO A 341 -14.59 5.96 -2.48
C PRO A 341 -13.08 5.71 -2.42
N ASN A 342 -12.69 4.44 -2.37
CA ASN A 342 -11.30 4.01 -2.20
C ASN A 342 -10.97 2.76 -3.06
N PRO A 343 -10.98 2.90 -4.39
CA PRO A 343 -10.83 1.76 -5.30
C PRO A 343 -9.45 1.09 -5.24
N TYR A 344 -8.44 1.76 -4.66
CA TYR A 344 -7.04 1.32 -4.66
C TYR A 344 -6.51 0.90 -3.28
N MET A 345 -7.36 0.75 -2.26
CA MET A 345 -6.93 0.33 -0.91
C MET A 345 -5.87 1.25 -0.28
N THR A 346 -5.93 2.54 -0.53
CA THR A 346 -4.95 3.52 -0.04
C THR A 346 -5.23 4.01 1.38
N VAL A 347 -6.41 3.70 1.94
CA VAL A 347 -6.88 4.15 3.26
C VAL A 347 -7.51 2.98 4.01
N CYS A 348 -7.39 2.98 5.34
CA CYS A 348 -8.22 2.14 6.21
C CYS A 348 -9.33 2.98 6.84
N PHE A 349 -10.40 2.30 7.27
CA PHE A 349 -11.53 2.95 7.92
C PHE A 349 -11.93 2.20 9.19
N PRO A 350 -12.49 2.89 10.21
CA PRO A 350 -13.04 2.25 11.39
C PRO A 350 -14.20 1.32 11.01
N VAL A 351 -14.21 0.14 11.61
CA VAL A 351 -15.30 -0.83 11.45
C VAL A 351 -16.39 -0.53 12.47
N ASN A 352 -17.63 -0.35 12.03
CA ASN A 352 -18.78 0.00 12.87
C ASN A 352 -19.73 -1.17 13.17
N THR A 353 -19.33 -2.40 12.84
CA THR A 353 -20.15 -3.60 12.98
C THR A 353 -19.31 -4.82 13.38
N ASP A 354 -19.92 -5.80 14.03
CA ASP A 354 -19.29 -7.09 14.31
C ASP A 354 -19.58 -8.16 13.23
N LEU A 355 -20.22 -7.80 12.12
CA LEU A 355 -20.63 -8.73 11.06
C LEU A 355 -19.47 -9.22 10.19
N ILE A 356 -18.34 -8.52 10.19
CA ILE A 356 -17.20 -8.78 9.28
C ILE A 356 -15.90 -9.12 10.04
N PRO A 357 -15.93 -10.09 10.96
CA PRO A 357 -14.76 -10.41 11.79
C PRO A 357 -13.55 -10.85 10.98
N GLY A 358 -13.73 -11.46 9.79
CA GLY A 358 -12.66 -11.94 8.93
C GLY A 358 -11.74 -10.85 8.37
N VAL A 359 -12.19 -9.59 8.36
CA VAL A 359 -11.44 -8.43 7.84
C VAL A 359 -11.25 -7.32 8.87
N THR A 360 -11.83 -7.45 10.07
CA THR A 360 -11.67 -6.50 11.17
C THR A 360 -10.35 -6.76 11.87
N HIS A 361 -9.45 -5.75 11.87
CA HIS A 361 -8.22 -5.85 12.62
C HIS A 361 -8.41 -5.61 14.12
N ILE A 362 -7.39 -5.87 14.93
CA ILE A 362 -7.46 -5.77 16.40
C ILE A 362 -7.81 -4.36 16.87
N ASP A 363 -7.39 -3.33 16.16
CA ASP A 363 -7.67 -1.91 16.44
C ASP A 363 -9.03 -1.44 15.91
N LYS A 364 -9.88 -2.37 15.47
CA LYS A 364 -11.20 -2.08 14.89
C LYS A 364 -11.12 -1.26 13.58
N THR A 365 -10.03 -1.38 12.83
CA THR A 365 -9.93 -0.82 11.48
C THR A 365 -9.92 -1.91 10.42
N CYS A 366 -10.17 -1.51 9.18
CA CYS A 366 -10.05 -2.37 8.01
C CYS A 366 -9.51 -1.57 6.82
N ARG A 367 -8.59 -2.15 6.05
CA ARG A 367 -8.21 -1.64 4.73
C ARG A 367 -9.29 -2.00 3.73
N VAL A 368 -9.88 -1.01 3.08
CA VAL A 368 -11.07 -1.18 2.25
C VAL A 368 -10.77 -0.93 0.78
N GLN A 369 -11.29 -1.78 -0.09
CA GLN A 369 -11.45 -1.50 -1.52
C GLN A 369 -12.94 -1.31 -1.80
N THR A 370 -13.36 -0.12 -2.24
CA THR A 370 -14.72 0.10 -2.74
C THR A 370 -14.78 -0.20 -4.24
N VAL A 371 -15.86 -0.85 -4.69
CA VAL A 371 -16.08 -1.12 -6.11
C VAL A 371 -17.50 -0.71 -6.51
N SER A 372 -17.61 -0.03 -7.66
CA SER A 372 -18.88 0.45 -8.22
C SER A 372 -19.18 -0.12 -9.61
N THR A 373 -18.22 -0.84 -10.21
CA THR A 373 -18.35 -1.44 -11.54
C THR A 373 -17.39 -2.61 -11.72
N GLY A 374 -17.59 -3.40 -12.78
CA GLY A 374 -16.66 -4.44 -13.22
C GLY A 374 -16.88 -5.80 -12.55
N HIS A 375 -16.01 -6.74 -12.86
CA HIS A 375 -16.16 -8.15 -12.48
C HIS A 375 -16.31 -8.40 -10.98
N LEU A 376 -15.61 -7.63 -10.14
CA LEU A 376 -15.74 -7.74 -8.70
C LEU A 376 -17.08 -7.18 -8.19
N TYR A 377 -17.60 -6.14 -8.83
CA TYR A 377 -18.91 -5.60 -8.52
C TYR A 377 -19.98 -6.64 -8.79
N ASP A 378 -19.94 -7.28 -9.98
CA ASP A 378 -20.89 -8.32 -10.37
C ASP A 378 -20.81 -9.54 -9.42
N LEU A 379 -19.60 -9.97 -9.05
CA LEU A 379 -19.40 -11.05 -8.08
C LEU A 379 -19.96 -10.68 -6.69
N LEU A 380 -19.75 -9.46 -6.23
CA LEU A 380 -20.27 -9.00 -4.93
C LEU A 380 -21.78 -8.89 -4.92
N LEU A 381 -22.42 -8.52 -6.02
CA LEU A 381 -23.89 -8.55 -6.15
C LEU A 381 -24.44 -9.97 -5.98
N GLU A 382 -23.80 -10.96 -6.62
CA GLU A 382 -24.21 -12.36 -6.47
C GLU A 382 -23.94 -12.87 -5.04
N PHE A 383 -22.83 -12.49 -4.43
CA PHE A 383 -22.55 -12.84 -3.03
C PHE A 383 -23.58 -12.19 -2.08
N LYS A 384 -23.96 -10.93 -2.34
CA LYS A 384 -25.00 -10.22 -1.58
C LYS A 384 -26.36 -10.90 -1.66
N ARG A 385 -26.72 -11.45 -2.82
CA ARG A 385 -27.98 -12.22 -2.98
C ARG A 385 -28.02 -13.46 -2.08
N LEU A 386 -26.86 -14.10 -1.85
CA LEU A 386 -26.76 -15.32 -1.04
C LEU A 386 -26.63 -15.04 0.44
N SER A 387 -25.82 -14.04 0.82
CA SER A 387 -25.42 -13.77 2.21
C SER A 387 -26.20 -12.62 2.87
N GLY A 388 -26.82 -11.75 2.07
CA GLY A 388 -27.36 -10.46 2.51
C GLY A 388 -26.30 -9.34 2.57
N HIS A 389 -25.03 -9.64 2.27
CA HIS A 389 -23.90 -8.73 2.46
C HIS A 389 -23.01 -8.63 1.22
N GLY A 390 -22.79 -7.41 0.70
CA GLY A 390 -21.95 -7.14 -0.48
C GLY A 390 -20.48 -6.91 -0.13
N ILE A 391 -19.86 -7.83 0.64
CA ILE A 391 -18.49 -7.67 1.13
C ILE A 391 -17.75 -9.01 1.19
N LEU A 392 -16.48 -9.02 0.77
CA LEU A 392 -15.59 -10.18 0.83
C LEU A 392 -14.21 -9.78 1.40
N LEU A 393 -13.47 -10.75 1.91
CA LEU A 393 -12.04 -10.63 2.19
C LEU A 393 -11.27 -10.67 0.86
N ASN A 394 -10.31 -9.75 0.71
CA ASN A 394 -9.41 -9.67 -0.44
C ASN A 394 -7.93 -9.65 0.00
N THR A 395 -7.13 -10.51 -0.58
CA THR A 395 -5.67 -10.50 -0.40
C THR A 395 -4.95 -10.85 -1.70
N SER A 396 -3.65 -10.53 -1.79
CA SER A 396 -2.83 -10.80 -2.98
C SER A 396 -2.71 -12.29 -3.28
N PHE A 397 -2.76 -12.63 -4.57
CA PHE A 397 -2.53 -14.00 -5.03
C PHE A 397 -1.04 -14.27 -5.17
N ASN A 398 -0.45 -14.72 -4.08
CA ASN A 398 0.92 -15.19 -3.91
C ASN A 398 1.02 -15.89 -2.56
N LEU A 399 2.07 -16.68 -2.31
CA LEU A 399 2.43 -17.19 -0.99
C LEU A 399 3.44 -16.24 -0.30
N ALA A 400 3.75 -16.52 0.97
CA ALA A 400 4.72 -15.73 1.71
C ALA A 400 6.10 -15.78 1.03
N GLY A 401 6.74 -14.61 0.88
CA GLY A 401 8.07 -14.50 0.23
C GLY A 401 8.05 -14.53 -1.30
N GLU A 402 6.88 -14.70 -1.93
CA GLU A 402 6.73 -14.69 -3.38
C GLU A 402 6.20 -13.35 -3.89
N PRO A 403 6.57 -12.92 -5.10
CA PRO A 403 5.92 -11.80 -5.77
C PRO A 403 4.47 -12.13 -6.12
N LEU A 404 3.70 -11.11 -6.52
CA LEU A 404 2.36 -11.30 -7.06
C LEU A 404 2.43 -12.20 -8.30
N ILE A 405 1.48 -13.13 -8.42
CA ILE A 405 1.37 -14.02 -9.59
C ILE A 405 1.23 -13.18 -10.87
N GLU A 406 2.07 -13.46 -11.86
CA GLU A 406 2.00 -12.82 -13.18
C GLU A 406 1.35 -13.75 -14.22
N THR A 407 1.79 -15.01 -14.31
CA THR A 407 1.38 -15.92 -15.39
C THR A 407 0.36 -17.00 -14.96
N PRO A 408 -0.44 -17.54 -15.90
CA PRO A 408 -1.35 -18.64 -15.60
C PRO A 408 -0.65 -19.88 -15.02
N GLU A 409 0.58 -20.18 -15.47
CA GLU A 409 1.36 -21.30 -14.98
C GLU A 409 1.74 -21.13 -13.50
N GLN A 410 2.16 -19.93 -13.12
CA GLN A 410 2.42 -19.60 -11.71
C GLN A 410 1.15 -19.75 -10.87
N ALA A 411 0.00 -19.30 -11.39
CA ALA A 411 -1.29 -19.40 -10.72
C ALA A 411 -1.66 -20.88 -10.44
N ILE A 412 -1.49 -21.76 -11.43
CA ILE A 412 -1.75 -23.20 -11.28
C ILE A 412 -0.76 -23.85 -10.30
N ILE A 413 0.53 -23.48 -10.37
CA ILE A 413 1.54 -23.99 -9.42
C ILE A 413 1.16 -23.60 -7.99
N THR A 414 0.75 -22.35 -7.77
CA THR A 414 0.33 -21.89 -6.44
C THR A 414 -0.92 -22.61 -5.95
N LEU A 415 -1.92 -22.84 -6.80
CA LEU A 415 -3.08 -23.68 -6.46
C LEU A 415 -2.63 -25.06 -5.99
N CYS A 416 -1.76 -25.75 -6.77
CA CYS A 416 -1.32 -27.10 -6.47
C CYS A 416 -0.39 -27.21 -5.24
N SER A 417 0.29 -26.12 -4.86
CA SER A 417 1.28 -26.12 -3.77
C SER A 417 0.79 -25.50 -2.47
N SER A 418 -0.49 -25.12 -2.39
CA SER A 418 -1.11 -24.49 -1.23
C SER A 418 -2.41 -25.18 -0.82
N GLU A 419 -3.04 -24.71 0.27
CA GLU A 419 -4.36 -25.14 0.71
C GLU A 419 -5.49 -24.33 0.05
N LEU A 420 -5.21 -23.63 -1.06
CA LEU A 420 -6.21 -22.89 -1.82
C LEU A 420 -7.22 -23.87 -2.43
N ASP A 421 -8.53 -23.62 -2.28
CA ASP A 421 -9.56 -24.56 -2.77
C ASP A 421 -9.73 -24.46 -4.28
N TYR A 422 -9.73 -23.23 -4.85
CA TYR A 422 -10.08 -23.02 -6.27
C TYR A 422 -9.29 -21.85 -6.89
N LEU A 423 -9.10 -21.94 -8.22
CA LEU A 423 -8.56 -20.90 -9.09
C LEU A 423 -9.53 -20.62 -10.23
N TRP A 424 -10.02 -19.38 -10.31
CA TRP A 424 -10.96 -18.94 -11.34
C TRP A 424 -10.29 -18.03 -12.37
N PHE A 425 -10.27 -18.48 -13.61
CA PHE A 425 -9.88 -17.69 -14.77
C PHE A 425 -11.09 -16.92 -15.27
N TYR A 426 -11.18 -15.64 -14.88
CA TYR A 426 -12.39 -14.85 -15.11
C TYR A 426 -12.76 -14.70 -16.58
N GLU A 427 -11.79 -14.41 -17.48
CA GLU A 427 -12.08 -14.14 -18.91
C GLU A 427 -12.67 -15.35 -19.61
N THR A 428 -12.22 -16.54 -19.30
CA THR A 428 -12.70 -17.79 -19.89
C THR A 428 -13.74 -18.52 -19.05
N LYS A 429 -14.05 -17.99 -17.85
CA LYS A 429 -14.97 -18.60 -16.85
C LYS A 429 -14.60 -20.03 -16.48
N GLN A 430 -13.31 -20.38 -16.53
CA GLN A 430 -12.81 -21.70 -16.16
C GLN A 430 -12.39 -21.73 -14.69
N LEU A 431 -12.91 -22.70 -13.94
CA LEU A 431 -12.56 -22.99 -12.55
C LEU A 431 -11.73 -24.27 -12.46
N LEU A 432 -10.57 -24.18 -11.79
CA LEU A 432 -9.72 -25.33 -11.43
C LEU A 432 -9.83 -25.62 -9.95
#